data_0046d0b7377382334dfeb38e7f3b404c
#
_entry.id   0046d0b7377382334dfeb38e7f3b404c
#
_cell.length_a   1.000
_cell.length_b   1.000
_cell.length_c   1.000
_cell.angle_alpha   90.00
_cell.angle_beta   90.00
_cell.angle_gamma   90.00
#
_symmetry.space_group_name_H-M   'P 1'
#
loop_
_entity.id
_entity.type
_entity.pdbx_description
1 polymer ?
#
loop_
_entity_poly.entity_id
_entity_poly.type
_entity_poly.pdbx_seq_one_letter_code
_entity_poly.pdbx_strand_id
1 'polypeptide(L)'
;MSLLYILIAIIVLLALWVIFSYNRFIVLINHAKEAWSDIDVQLKRRYDLIPNLVATVKGYATHESAAFENVTKARTAAISASNVADKGKAENMLTGALKSVFAIAEAYPDLKANQNFLDLQSQLTDTEDKIQASRRFYNGNVRDLNIAIEAFPGNLIANIFHFAKMELFTLEEEAAKQPVAVKF
;
A
#
# COMPACT_ATOMS: atom_id res chain seq x y z
N MET A 1 -54.66 -19.73 8.53
CA MET A 1 -54.32 -18.51 7.72
C MET A 1 -53.17 -17.71 8.33
N SER A 2 -53.16 -17.40 9.62
CA SER A 2 -52.09 -16.62 10.30
C SER A 2 -50.71 -17.26 10.22
N LEU A 3 -50.59 -18.57 10.38
CA LEU A 3 -49.28 -19.28 10.29
C LEU A 3 -48.63 -19.17 8.91
N LEU A 4 -49.41 -19.21 7.84
CA LEU A 4 -48.93 -19.06 6.46
C LEU A 4 -48.37 -17.66 6.22
N TYR A 5 -49.04 -16.59 6.72
CA TYR A 5 -48.57 -15.22 6.60
C TYR A 5 -47.28 -14.98 7.40
N ILE A 6 -47.14 -15.58 8.59
CA ILE A 6 -45.91 -15.55 9.38
C ILE A 6 -44.76 -16.22 8.63
N LEU A 7 -44.99 -17.40 8.04
CA LEU A 7 -43.97 -18.11 7.27
C LEU A 7 -43.51 -17.31 6.06
N ILE A 8 -44.42 -16.71 5.31
CA ILE A 8 -44.12 -15.85 4.16
C ILE A 8 -43.30 -14.62 4.63
N ALA A 9 -43.71 -13.98 5.73
CA ALA A 9 -42.96 -12.83 6.29
C ALA A 9 -41.52 -13.18 6.66
N ILE A 10 -41.28 -14.36 7.28
CA ILE A 10 -39.94 -14.83 7.62
C ILE A 10 -39.11 -15.05 6.36
N ILE A 11 -39.67 -15.69 5.33
CA ILE A 11 -38.99 -15.95 4.06
C ILE A 11 -38.58 -14.60 3.40
N VAL A 12 -39.49 -13.63 3.37
CA VAL A 12 -39.22 -12.31 2.80
C VAL A 12 -38.11 -11.60 3.58
N LEU A 13 -38.15 -11.62 4.92
CA LEU A 13 -37.10 -11.03 5.75
C LEU A 13 -35.73 -11.68 5.53
N LEU A 14 -35.67 -13.00 5.41
CA LEU A 14 -34.45 -13.73 5.08
C LEU A 14 -33.92 -13.35 3.69
N ALA A 15 -34.78 -13.26 2.70
CA ALA A 15 -34.39 -12.86 1.34
C ALA A 15 -33.83 -11.43 1.34
N LEU A 16 -34.49 -10.49 2.01
CA LEU A 16 -34.01 -9.11 2.14
C LEU A 16 -32.66 -9.05 2.86
N TRP A 17 -32.49 -9.84 3.93
CA TRP A 17 -31.20 -9.92 4.64
C TRP A 17 -30.08 -10.45 3.76
N VAL A 18 -30.32 -11.49 2.95
CA VAL A 18 -29.35 -12.05 1.99
C VAL A 18 -28.92 -10.97 0.98
N ILE A 19 -29.90 -10.27 0.38
CA ILE A 19 -29.64 -9.21 -0.60
C ILE A 19 -28.79 -8.09 0.03
N PHE A 20 -29.17 -7.64 1.23
CA PHE A 20 -28.45 -6.57 1.93
C PHE A 20 -27.02 -6.98 2.27
N SER A 21 -26.85 -8.20 2.78
CA SER A 21 -25.54 -8.75 3.13
C SER A 21 -24.65 -8.91 1.89
N TYR A 22 -25.17 -9.43 0.80
CA TYR A 22 -24.46 -9.54 -0.47
C TYR A 22 -23.97 -8.18 -0.98
N ASN A 23 -24.87 -7.20 -1.03
CA ASN A 23 -24.52 -5.85 -1.48
C ASN A 23 -23.46 -5.19 -0.57
N ARG A 24 -23.51 -5.43 0.73
CA ARG A 24 -22.49 -4.98 1.67
C ARG A 24 -21.11 -5.53 1.33
N PHE A 25 -20.97 -6.82 1.00
CA PHE A 25 -19.70 -7.41 0.56
C PHE A 25 -19.18 -6.76 -0.73
N ILE A 26 -20.07 -6.54 -1.71
CA ILE A 26 -19.69 -5.87 -2.96
C ILE A 26 -19.14 -4.46 -2.68
N VAL A 27 -19.77 -3.69 -1.79
CA VAL A 27 -19.30 -2.36 -1.40
C VAL A 27 -17.92 -2.44 -0.74
N LEU A 28 -17.72 -3.34 0.22
CA LEU A 28 -16.43 -3.49 0.91
C LEU A 28 -15.30 -3.89 -0.05
N ILE A 29 -15.57 -4.79 -0.99
CA ILE A 29 -14.60 -5.20 -2.02
C ILE A 29 -14.23 -4.00 -2.92
N ASN A 30 -15.21 -3.21 -3.34
CA ASN A 30 -14.95 -2.07 -4.20
C ASN A 30 -14.17 -0.97 -3.45
N HIS A 31 -14.48 -0.69 -2.18
CA HIS A 31 -13.69 0.23 -1.36
C HIS A 31 -12.23 -0.23 -1.21
N ALA A 32 -11.99 -1.53 -1.03
CA ALA A 32 -10.62 -2.06 -0.97
C ALA A 32 -9.90 -1.91 -2.32
N LYS A 33 -10.57 -2.15 -3.46
CA LYS A 33 -10.00 -1.95 -4.80
C LYS A 33 -9.70 -0.49 -5.11
N GLU A 34 -10.59 0.42 -4.74
CA GLU A 34 -10.41 1.87 -4.88
C GLU A 34 -9.20 2.34 -4.07
N ALA A 35 -9.13 1.93 -2.80
CA ALA A 35 -8.00 2.24 -1.94
C ALA A 35 -6.66 1.68 -2.47
N TRP A 36 -6.67 0.53 -3.14
CA TRP A 36 -5.49 0.00 -3.84
C TRP A 36 -5.08 0.87 -5.02
N SER A 37 -6.05 1.34 -5.80
CA SER A 37 -5.79 2.24 -6.92
C SER A 37 -5.12 3.55 -6.46
N ASP A 38 -5.50 4.09 -5.31
CA ASP A 38 -4.86 5.26 -4.71
C ASP A 38 -3.38 4.99 -4.36
N ILE A 39 -3.06 3.79 -3.85
CA ILE A 39 -1.67 3.37 -3.63
C ILE A 39 -0.91 3.35 -4.95
N ASP A 40 -1.45 2.72 -5.99
CA ASP A 40 -0.80 2.60 -7.30
C ASP A 40 -0.48 3.96 -7.92
N VAL A 41 -1.37 4.95 -7.76
CA VAL A 41 -1.13 6.33 -8.21
C VAL A 41 0.10 6.93 -7.53
N GLN A 42 0.23 6.78 -6.21
CA GLN A 42 1.35 7.34 -5.46
C GLN A 42 2.67 6.57 -5.74
N LEU A 43 2.60 5.24 -5.87
CA LEU A 43 3.75 4.42 -6.27
C LEU A 43 4.26 4.82 -7.66
N LYS A 44 3.37 5.01 -8.62
CA LYS A 44 3.74 5.47 -9.96
C LYS A 44 4.45 6.83 -9.90
N ARG A 45 3.90 7.80 -9.15
CA ARG A 45 4.54 9.10 -8.95
C ARG A 45 5.95 8.96 -8.38
N ARG A 46 6.15 8.08 -7.38
CA ARG A 46 7.48 7.77 -6.83
C ARG A 46 8.42 7.22 -7.88
N TYR A 47 7.96 6.26 -8.70
CA TYR A 47 8.78 5.67 -9.77
C TYR A 47 9.19 6.69 -10.83
N ASP A 48 8.33 7.65 -11.14
CA ASP A 48 8.59 8.68 -12.14
C ASP A 48 9.59 9.74 -11.65
N LEU A 49 9.69 9.97 -10.33
CA LEU A 49 10.67 10.89 -9.72
C LEU A 49 12.09 10.32 -9.65
N ILE A 50 12.24 8.99 -9.52
CA ILE A 50 13.53 8.33 -9.28
C ILE A 50 14.56 8.56 -10.40
N PRO A 51 14.23 8.46 -11.71
CA PRO A 51 15.20 8.76 -12.78
C PRO A 51 15.76 10.17 -12.69
N ASN A 52 14.95 11.16 -12.35
CA ASN A 52 15.38 12.54 -12.21
C ASN A 52 16.31 12.71 -10.98
N LEU A 53 16.00 12.06 -9.87
CA LEU A 53 16.87 12.01 -8.71
C LEU A 53 18.24 11.42 -9.06
N VAL A 54 18.27 10.24 -9.71
CA VAL A 54 19.51 9.57 -10.13
C VAL A 54 20.32 10.45 -11.08
N ALA A 55 19.68 11.10 -12.06
CA ALA A 55 20.36 11.98 -13.00
C ALA A 55 20.98 13.21 -12.29
N THR A 56 20.23 13.80 -11.34
CA THR A 56 20.72 14.97 -10.57
C THR A 56 21.91 14.58 -9.69
N VAL A 57 21.82 13.48 -8.93
CA VAL A 57 22.90 13.04 -8.02
C VAL A 57 24.12 12.59 -8.79
N LYS A 58 23.95 11.89 -9.92
CA LYS A 58 25.06 11.42 -10.79
C LYS A 58 25.90 12.56 -11.36
N GLY A 59 25.31 13.74 -11.54
CA GLY A 59 26.06 14.94 -11.99
C GLY A 59 27.12 15.42 -10.97
N TYR A 60 26.97 15.07 -9.70
CA TYR A 60 27.88 15.46 -8.62
C TYR A 60 28.70 14.30 -8.05
N ALA A 61 28.14 13.08 -8.04
CA ALA A 61 28.71 11.88 -7.41
C ALA A 61 28.97 10.78 -8.46
N THR A 62 29.87 11.02 -9.39
CA THR A 62 30.14 10.14 -10.54
C THR A 62 30.71 8.77 -10.16
N HIS A 63 31.31 8.63 -8.98
CA HIS A 63 31.95 7.39 -8.53
C HIS A 63 30.99 6.42 -7.81
N GLU A 64 29.72 6.80 -7.59
CA GLU A 64 28.73 6.04 -6.80
C GLU A 64 27.83 5.17 -7.68
N SER A 65 28.41 4.56 -8.71
CA SER A 65 27.68 3.78 -9.72
C SER A 65 26.86 2.62 -9.14
N ALA A 66 27.35 1.97 -8.08
CA ALA A 66 26.67 0.85 -7.43
C ALA A 66 25.32 1.27 -6.78
N ALA A 67 25.26 2.45 -6.16
CA ALA A 67 24.03 2.95 -5.56
C ALA A 67 22.96 3.29 -6.62
N PHE A 68 23.39 3.88 -7.74
CA PHE A 68 22.50 4.20 -8.86
C PHE A 68 21.97 2.93 -9.55
N GLU A 69 22.80 1.91 -9.69
CA GLU A 69 22.38 0.61 -10.22
C GLU A 69 21.38 -0.07 -9.28
N ASN A 70 21.64 -0.06 -7.97
CA ASN A 70 20.77 -0.66 -6.97
C ASN A 70 19.39 -0.01 -6.95
N VAL A 71 19.30 1.33 -6.96
CA VAL A 71 17.99 2.02 -6.98
C VAL A 71 17.25 1.76 -8.28
N THR A 72 17.93 1.67 -9.42
CA THR A 72 17.32 1.37 -10.71
C THR A 72 16.78 -0.06 -10.76
N LYS A 73 17.54 -1.03 -10.24
CA LYS A 73 17.10 -2.44 -10.11
C LYS A 73 15.91 -2.57 -9.17
N ALA A 74 15.97 -1.93 -7.99
CA ALA A 74 14.87 -1.95 -7.02
C ALA A 74 13.59 -1.32 -7.59
N ARG A 75 13.71 -0.18 -8.31
CA ARG A 75 12.58 0.44 -9.03
C ARG A 75 11.97 -0.52 -10.05
N THR A 76 12.79 -1.18 -10.86
CA THR A 76 12.31 -2.14 -11.87
C THR A 76 11.59 -3.30 -11.20
N ALA A 77 12.12 -3.86 -10.11
CA ALA A 77 11.49 -4.92 -9.34
C ALA A 77 10.15 -4.47 -8.76
N ALA A 78 10.08 -3.25 -8.21
CA ALA A 78 8.86 -2.68 -7.66
C ALA A 78 7.77 -2.48 -8.73
N ILE A 79 8.12 -2.01 -9.92
CA ILE A 79 7.18 -1.88 -11.05
C ILE A 79 6.65 -3.24 -11.50
N SER A 80 7.52 -4.27 -11.55
CA SER A 80 7.17 -5.60 -12.07
C SER A 80 6.38 -6.47 -11.08
N ALA A 81 6.35 -6.11 -9.81
CA ALA A 81 5.64 -6.87 -8.79
C ALA A 81 4.13 -6.85 -9.03
N SER A 82 3.50 -8.03 -9.15
CA SER A 82 2.11 -8.18 -9.58
C SER A 82 1.12 -8.46 -8.43
N ASN A 83 1.58 -9.00 -7.31
CA ASN A 83 0.76 -9.27 -6.14
C ASN A 83 1.11 -8.36 -4.97
N VAL A 84 0.21 -8.25 -4.00
CA VAL A 84 0.33 -7.32 -2.85
C VAL A 84 1.57 -7.62 -2.00
N ALA A 85 1.85 -8.90 -1.73
CA ALA A 85 2.97 -9.30 -0.89
C ALA A 85 4.32 -9.01 -1.55
N ASP A 86 4.49 -9.35 -2.84
CA ASP A 86 5.74 -9.08 -3.58
C ASP A 86 5.93 -7.57 -3.81
N LYS A 87 4.83 -6.82 -4.03
CA LYS A 87 4.86 -5.36 -4.11
C LYS A 87 5.40 -4.77 -2.80
N GLY A 88 4.93 -5.24 -1.64
CA GLY A 88 5.43 -4.81 -0.34
C GLY A 88 6.93 -5.04 -0.16
N LYS A 89 7.43 -6.24 -0.51
CA LYS A 89 8.86 -6.55 -0.44
C LYS A 89 9.70 -5.66 -1.37
N ALA A 90 9.26 -5.49 -2.61
CA ALA A 90 9.96 -4.68 -3.60
C ALA A 90 10.00 -3.19 -3.20
N GLU A 91 8.91 -2.66 -2.64
CA GLU A 91 8.86 -1.29 -2.13
C GLU A 91 9.80 -1.08 -0.94
N ASN A 92 9.95 -2.07 -0.05
CA ASN A 92 10.94 -2.03 1.03
C ASN A 92 12.37 -1.95 0.50
N MET A 93 12.70 -2.76 -0.52
CA MET A 93 14.01 -2.72 -1.17
C MET A 93 14.26 -1.36 -1.83
N LEU A 94 13.25 -0.81 -2.51
CA LEU A 94 13.34 0.50 -3.13
C LEU A 94 13.54 1.63 -2.10
N THR A 95 12.82 1.58 -0.98
CA THR A 95 13.01 2.52 0.12
C THR A 95 14.43 2.46 0.70
N GLY A 96 14.99 1.26 0.88
CA GLY A 96 16.37 1.08 1.30
C GLY A 96 17.38 1.64 0.30
N ALA A 97 17.18 1.39 -1.00
CA ALA A 97 18.04 1.91 -2.05
C ALA A 97 17.99 3.44 -2.15
N LEU A 98 16.81 4.06 -1.99
CA LEU A 98 16.65 5.52 -1.95
C LEU A 98 17.36 6.14 -0.76
N LYS A 99 17.27 5.53 0.44
CA LYS A 99 18.04 5.99 1.62
C LYS A 99 19.54 6.04 1.35
N SER A 100 20.08 5.06 0.62
CA SER A 100 21.49 5.03 0.23
C SER A 100 21.84 6.19 -0.72
N VAL A 101 20.97 6.52 -1.69
CA VAL A 101 21.18 7.67 -2.60
C VAL A 101 21.14 9.00 -1.83
N PHE A 102 20.23 9.15 -0.87
CA PHE A 102 20.20 10.36 -0.02
C PHE A 102 21.42 10.46 0.91
N ALA A 103 21.91 9.33 1.43
CA ALA A 103 23.13 9.33 2.24
C ALA A 103 24.38 9.78 1.45
N ILE A 104 24.46 9.43 0.16
CA ILE A 104 25.51 9.94 -0.74
C ILE A 104 25.45 11.47 -0.83
N ALA A 105 24.27 12.05 -0.97
CA ALA A 105 24.10 13.50 -1.09
C ALA A 105 24.62 14.27 0.13
N GLU A 106 24.60 13.65 1.33
CA GLU A 106 25.20 14.26 2.53
C GLU A 106 26.71 14.46 2.43
N ALA A 107 27.41 13.65 1.63
CA ALA A 107 28.85 13.76 1.41
C ALA A 107 29.24 14.81 0.33
N TYR A 108 28.26 15.38 -0.38
CA TYR A 108 28.46 16.33 -1.47
C TYR A 108 27.73 17.65 -1.19
N PRO A 109 28.39 18.65 -0.55
CA PRO A 109 27.74 19.89 -0.14
C PRO A 109 27.08 20.68 -1.29
N ASP A 110 27.71 20.70 -2.46
CA ASP A 110 27.18 21.39 -3.65
C ASP A 110 25.87 20.75 -4.15
N LEU A 111 25.75 19.42 -4.08
CA LEU A 111 24.54 18.70 -4.39
C LEU A 111 23.46 19.01 -3.33
N LYS A 112 23.81 18.98 -2.07
CA LYS A 112 22.89 19.28 -0.96
C LYS A 112 22.31 20.70 -1.05
N ALA A 113 23.05 21.65 -1.61
CA ALA A 113 22.61 23.03 -1.85
C ALA A 113 21.86 23.20 -3.18
N ASN A 114 21.82 22.18 -4.05
CA ASN A 114 21.19 22.27 -5.36
C ASN A 114 19.67 22.31 -5.24
N GLN A 115 19.03 23.34 -5.80
CA GLN A 115 17.57 23.53 -5.70
C GLN A 115 16.78 22.37 -6.30
N ASN A 116 17.19 21.84 -7.45
CA ASN A 116 16.51 20.71 -8.08
C ASN A 116 16.56 19.43 -7.21
N PHE A 117 17.70 19.22 -6.52
CA PHE A 117 17.83 18.11 -5.59
C PHE A 117 16.89 18.27 -4.38
N LEU A 118 16.83 19.47 -3.79
CA LEU A 118 15.94 19.77 -2.65
C LEU A 118 14.47 19.61 -3.03
N ASP A 119 14.08 20.06 -4.22
CA ASP A 119 12.72 19.92 -4.73
C ASP A 119 12.34 18.44 -4.96
N LEU A 120 13.26 17.63 -5.52
CA LEU A 120 13.06 16.20 -5.70
C LEU A 120 12.98 15.45 -4.36
N GLN A 121 13.83 15.82 -3.39
CA GLN A 121 13.78 15.26 -2.05
C GLN A 121 12.44 15.58 -1.37
N SER A 122 11.97 16.81 -1.46
CA SER A 122 10.68 17.22 -0.91
C SER A 122 9.52 16.47 -1.56
N GLN A 123 9.52 16.32 -2.90
CA GLN A 123 8.49 15.59 -3.63
C GLN A 123 8.49 14.09 -3.30
N LEU A 124 9.67 13.47 -3.12
CA LEU A 124 9.77 12.06 -2.71
C LEU A 124 9.29 11.86 -1.28
N THR A 125 9.59 12.79 -0.36
CA THR A 125 9.08 12.75 1.01
C THR A 125 7.55 12.90 1.04
N ASP A 126 6.98 13.88 0.32
CA ASP A 126 5.52 14.04 0.18
C ASP A 126 4.85 12.78 -0.39
N THR A 127 5.50 12.17 -1.38
CA THR A 127 5.00 10.93 -2.00
C THR A 127 5.04 9.76 -1.02
N GLU A 128 6.11 9.63 -0.21
CA GLU A 128 6.23 8.60 0.82
C GLU A 128 5.13 8.74 1.89
N ASP A 129 4.88 9.96 2.36
CA ASP A 129 3.81 10.23 3.33
C ASP A 129 2.43 9.87 2.76
N LYS A 130 2.18 10.17 1.48
CA LYS A 130 0.94 9.79 0.79
C LYS A 130 0.82 8.28 0.61
N ILE A 131 1.91 7.58 0.25
CA ILE A 131 1.93 6.10 0.17
C ILE A 131 1.57 5.51 1.54
N GLN A 132 2.15 6.00 2.62
CA GLN A 132 1.84 5.53 3.97
C GLN A 132 0.39 5.79 4.36
N ALA A 133 -0.16 6.96 4.02
CA ALA A 133 -1.56 7.29 4.27
C ALA A 133 -2.51 6.37 3.48
N SER A 134 -2.28 6.20 2.17
CA SER A 134 -3.07 5.31 1.30
C SER A 134 -2.99 3.86 1.75
N ARG A 135 -1.81 3.40 2.20
CA ARG A 135 -1.62 2.05 2.77
C ARG A 135 -2.46 1.83 4.02
N ARG A 136 -2.46 2.79 4.95
CA ARG A 136 -3.31 2.69 6.16
C ARG A 136 -4.78 2.61 5.79
N PHE A 137 -5.21 3.40 4.81
CA PHE A 137 -6.59 3.40 4.32
C PHE A 137 -6.96 2.07 3.66
N TYR A 138 -6.11 1.56 2.76
CA TYR A 138 -6.28 0.23 2.13
C TYR A 138 -6.39 -0.87 3.18
N ASN A 139 -5.44 -0.94 4.10
CA ASN A 139 -5.42 -1.96 5.15
C ASN A 139 -6.64 -1.89 6.07
N GLY A 140 -7.19 -0.69 6.30
CA GLY A 140 -8.45 -0.49 7.00
C GLY A 140 -9.62 -1.15 6.26
N ASN A 141 -9.77 -0.86 4.95
CA ASN A 141 -10.83 -1.44 4.12
C ASN A 141 -10.72 -2.97 3.99
N VAL A 142 -9.50 -3.48 3.80
CA VAL A 142 -9.24 -4.94 3.73
C VAL A 142 -9.57 -5.62 5.06
N ARG A 143 -9.19 -5.01 6.19
CA ARG A 143 -9.54 -5.53 7.51
C ARG A 143 -11.04 -5.60 7.71
N ASP A 144 -11.78 -4.55 7.35
CA ASP A 144 -13.22 -4.48 7.50
C ASP A 144 -13.93 -5.52 6.61
N LEU A 145 -13.44 -5.75 5.38
CA LEU A 145 -13.87 -6.83 4.51
C LEU A 145 -13.61 -8.20 5.15
N ASN A 146 -12.38 -8.45 5.60
CA ASN A 146 -11.98 -9.74 6.17
C ASN A 146 -12.78 -10.06 7.44
N ILE A 147 -13.03 -9.07 8.30
CA ILE A 147 -13.91 -9.21 9.47
C ILE A 147 -15.33 -9.56 9.03
N ALA A 148 -15.89 -8.90 8.02
CA ALA A 148 -17.23 -9.20 7.53
C ALA A 148 -17.34 -10.63 6.98
N ILE A 149 -16.28 -11.14 6.33
CA ILE A 149 -16.21 -12.52 5.81
C ILE A 149 -16.16 -13.55 6.97
N GLU A 150 -15.53 -13.22 8.09
CA GLU A 150 -15.38 -14.14 9.23
C GLU A 150 -16.52 -14.06 10.23
N ALA A 151 -17.14 -12.90 10.39
CA ALA A 151 -18.15 -12.65 11.41
C ALA A 151 -19.49 -13.33 11.08
N PHE A 152 -20.11 -13.93 12.10
CA PHE A 152 -21.48 -14.45 12.00
C PHE A 152 -22.51 -13.29 12.04
N PRO A 153 -23.59 -13.34 11.27
CA PRO A 153 -23.97 -14.36 10.29
C PRO A 153 -23.43 -14.11 8.88
N GLY A 154 -22.60 -13.09 8.65
CA GLY A 154 -22.04 -12.69 7.36
C GLY A 154 -21.23 -13.81 6.69
N ASN A 155 -20.53 -14.63 7.49
CA ASN A 155 -19.74 -15.76 7.02
C ASN A 155 -20.56 -16.81 6.23
N LEU A 156 -21.85 -16.95 6.51
CA LEU A 156 -22.75 -17.84 5.75
C LEU A 156 -22.89 -17.33 4.31
N ILE A 157 -23.10 -16.03 4.15
CA ILE A 157 -23.23 -15.39 2.84
C ILE A 157 -21.87 -15.42 2.11
N ALA A 158 -20.79 -15.12 2.82
CA ALA A 158 -19.44 -15.14 2.26
C ALA A 158 -19.10 -16.53 1.68
N ASN A 159 -19.44 -17.61 2.38
CA ASN A 159 -19.20 -18.97 1.92
C ASN A 159 -20.10 -19.35 0.71
N ILE A 160 -21.40 -18.99 0.75
CA ILE A 160 -22.34 -19.30 -0.34
C ILE A 160 -21.93 -18.62 -1.65
N PHE A 161 -21.51 -17.35 -1.58
CA PHE A 161 -21.15 -16.55 -2.75
C PHE A 161 -19.63 -16.51 -3.02
N HIS A 162 -18.84 -17.30 -2.28
CA HIS A 162 -17.39 -17.44 -2.45
C HIS A 162 -16.61 -16.13 -2.34
N PHE A 163 -17.01 -15.24 -1.42
CA PHE A 163 -16.22 -14.05 -1.11
C PHE A 163 -14.93 -14.45 -0.40
N ALA A 164 -13.80 -14.04 -0.98
CA ALA A 164 -12.46 -14.35 -0.47
C ALA A 164 -11.87 -13.17 0.30
N LYS A 165 -11.06 -13.48 1.30
CA LYS A 165 -10.26 -12.49 2.01
C LYS A 165 -9.24 -11.84 1.07
N MET A 166 -8.93 -10.58 1.34
CA MET A 166 -7.87 -9.85 0.66
C MET A 166 -6.63 -9.75 1.56
N GLU A 167 -5.46 -9.64 0.93
CA GLU A 167 -4.18 -9.50 1.61
C GLU A 167 -3.95 -8.07 2.06
N LEU A 168 -3.33 -7.90 3.24
CA LEU A 168 -2.88 -6.61 3.73
C LEU A 168 -1.58 -6.19 3.02
N PHE A 169 -1.46 -4.91 2.71
CA PHE A 169 -0.23 -4.35 2.19
C PHE A 169 0.73 -4.01 3.35
N THR A 170 1.63 -4.94 3.65
CA THR A 170 2.61 -4.80 4.74
C THR A 170 3.96 -4.38 4.16
N LEU A 171 4.46 -3.23 4.61
CA LEU A 171 5.87 -2.89 4.48
C LEU A 171 6.53 -3.36 5.78
N GLU A 172 7.47 -4.29 5.70
CA GLU A 172 8.25 -4.73 6.85
C GLU A 172 9.26 -3.64 7.21
N GLU A 173 8.91 -2.76 8.12
CA GLU A 173 9.89 -1.92 8.81
C GLU A 173 10.58 -2.78 9.87
N GLU A 174 11.69 -3.42 9.51
CA GLU A 174 12.51 -4.16 10.50
C GLU A 174 12.95 -3.26 11.65
N ALA A 175 13.14 -1.97 11.42
CA ALA A 175 13.47 -0.99 12.45
C ALA A 175 12.33 -0.75 13.45
N ALA A 176 11.07 -0.90 13.05
CA ALA A 176 9.92 -0.72 13.95
C ALA A 176 9.70 -1.92 14.88
N LYS A 177 10.31 -3.07 14.60
CA LYS A 177 10.23 -4.28 15.45
C LYS A 177 11.24 -4.27 16.60
N GLN A 178 12.24 -3.36 16.59
CA GLN A 178 13.21 -3.24 17.67
C GLN A 178 12.68 -2.31 18.76
N PRO A 179 12.74 -2.70 20.05
CA PRO A 179 12.39 -1.80 21.14
C PRO A 179 13.30 -0.58 21.12
N VAL A 180 12.71 0.61 21.19
CA VAL A 180 13.49 1.83 21.35
C VAL A 180 14.20 1.76 22.69
N ALA A 181 15.54 1.65 22.70
CA ALA A 181 16.32 1.72 23.91
C ALA A 181 16.26 3.17 24.45
N VAL A 182 15.37 3.40 25.40
CA VAL A 182 15.34 4.68 26.14
C VAL A 182 16.52 4.67 27.09
N LYS A 183 17.59 5.41 26.79
CA LYS A 183 18.65 5.74 27.73
C LYS A 183 18.21 6.98 28.51
N PHE A 184 18.03 6.82 29.82
CA PHE A 184 17.88 7.89 30.79
C PHE A 184 19.26 8.46 31.12
#